data_2685ebb2eb31c25731f27d16c2bc515f
#
_entry.id   2685ebb2eb31c25731f27d16c2bc515f
#
_cell.length_a   1.000
_cell.length_b   1.000
_cell.length_c   1.000
_cell.angle_alpha   90.00
_cell.angle_beta   90.00
_cell.angle_gamma   90.00
#
_symmetry.space_group_name_H-M   'P 1'
#
loop_
_entity.id
_entity.type
_entity.pdbx_description
1 polymer ?
#
loop_
_entity_poly.entity_id
_entity_poly.type
_entity_poly.pdbx_seq_one_letter_code
_entity_poly.pdbx_strand_id
1 'polypeptide(L)'
;MESDKPMDRLVCGDVGFGKTEVAVRAIFKAITSGKQVILLAPTTILAQQHWRTISNRFSPYPIKVSLLNRFKTVYERKEIYACLKNNKIDLVVATHQILGKEIEIKNLGLLVIDEEQRFGVRQKEKIKKIKTNIDVLTLSATPIPRTLYMSLSGLRQMSLLNTPPPSRRSIKTYLSEIDMDVIRTAINQELDRGCLLYTSDAADESSSG
;
A
#
# COMPACT_ATOMS: atom_id res chain seq x y z
N MET A 1 3.72 4.01 -17.78
CA MET A 1 3.02 2.83 -18.28
C MET A 1 2.72 2.86 -19.80
N GLU A 2 2.84 3.99 -20.46
CA GLU A 2 2.64 4.12 -21.92
C GLU A 2 3.88 4.70 -22.63
N SER A 3 4.92 5.02 -21.88
CA SER A 3 6.19 5.51 -22.41
C SER A 3 7.18 4.35 -22.57
N ASP A 4 8.17 4.54 -23.44
CA ASP A 4 9.24 3.57 -23.68
C ASP A 4 10.16 3.36 -22.46
N LYS A 5 10.08 4.26 -21.48
CA LYS A 5 10.85 4.16 -20.22
C LYS A 5 9.95 3.65 -19.10
N PRO A 6 10.43 2.69 -18.28
CA PRO A 6 9.71 2.24 -17.11
C PRO A 6 9.34 3.41 -16.18
N MET A 7 8.09 3.41 -15.71
CA MET A 7 7.60 4.40 -14.77
C MET A 7 8.14 4.11 -13.36
N ASP A 8 8.71 5.09 -12.67
CA ASP A 8 8.88 5.07 -11.20
C ASP A 8 8.12 6.26 -10.61
N ARG A 9 6.91 5.99 -10.12
CA ARG A 9 6.01 7.03 -9.61
C ARG A 9 5.67 6.82 -8.16
N LEU A 10 5.80 7.89 -7.38
CA LEU A 10 5.36 7.97 -6.00
C LEU A 10 4.01 8.71 -5.91
N VAL A 11 3.00 8.06 -5.37
CA VAL A 11 1.69 8.66 -5.07
C VAL A 11 1.62 8.92 -3.57
N CYS A 12 1.56 10.19 -3.20
CA CYS A 12 1.42 10.63 -1.82
C CYS A 12 0.00 11.16 -1.59
N GLY A 13 -0.52 10.90 -0.40
CA GLY A 13 -1.83 11.39 0.02
C GLY A 13 -2.13 10.87 1.41
N ASP A 14 -2.87 11.62 2.18
CA ASP A 14 -3.23 11.23 3.53
C ASP A 14 -4.04 9.91 3.59
N VAL A 15 -4.20 9.35 4.78
CA VAL A 15 -5.00 8.14 4.99
C VAL A 15 -6.43 8.37 4.51
N GLY A 16 -6.97 7.44 3.71
CA GLY A 16 -8.33 7.56 3.16
C GLY A 16 -8.46 8.46 1.92
N PHE A 17 -7.39 8.99 1.34
CA PHE A 17 -7.45 9.83 0.12
C PHE A 17 -7.54 9.03 -1.19
N GLY A 18 -7.75 7.74 -1.13
CA GLY A 18 -7.98 6.93 -2.33
C GLY A 18 -6.71 6.44 -3.02
N LYS A 19 -5.54 6.42 -2.36
CA LYS A 19 -4.29 5.85 -2.91
C LYS A 19 -4.48 4.43 -3.45
N THR A 20 -5.23 3.61 -2.72
CA THR A 20 -5.55 2.23 -3.14
C THR A 20 -6.35 2.19 -4.44
N GLU A 21 -7.26 3.12 -4.68
CA GLU A 21 -8.02 3.19 -5.94
C GLU A 21 -7.10 3.50 -7.14
N VAL A 22 -6.11 4.36 -6.95
CA VAL A 22 -5.07 4.62 -7.98
C VAL A 22 -4.30 3.34 -8.28
N ALA A 23 -3.91 2.60 -7.24
CA ALA A 23 -3.21 1.33 -7.40
C ALA A 23 -4.07 0.30 -8.14
N VAL A 24 -5.35 0.15 -7.77
CA VAL A 24 -6.29 -0.78 -8.42
C VAL A 24 -6.41 -0.50 -9.92
N ARG A 25 -6.51 0.76 -10.31
CA ARG A 25 -6.58 1.16 -11.74
C ARG A 25 -5.28 0.85 -12.48
N ALA A 26 -4.13 1.12 -11.86
CA ALA A 26 -2.83 0.80 -12.46
C ALA A 26 -2.64 -0.72 -12.62
N ILE A 27 -3.02 -1.50 -11.61
CA ILE A 27 -3.01 -2.97 -11.63
C ILE A 27 -3.90 -3.48 -12.77
N PHE A 28 -5.13 -2.99 -12.85
CA PHE A 28 -6.06 -3.39 -13.90
C PHE A 28 -5.49 -3.12 -15.30
N LYS A 29 -4.93 -1.92 -15.51
CA LYS A 29 -4.29 -1.54 -16.77
C LYS A 29 -3.13 -2.48 -17.13
N ALA A 30 -2.26 -2.81 -16.17
CA ALA A 30 -1.14 -3.73 -16.41
C ALA A 30 -1.61 -5.13 -16.79
N ILE A 31 -2.62 -5.66 -16.08
CA ILE A 31 -3.17 -6.99 -16.33
C ILE A 31 -3.87 -7.05 -17.71
N THR A 32 -4.67 -6.05 -18.07
CA THR A 32 -5.31 -5.98 -19.38
C THR A 32 -4.33 -5.84 -20.54
N SER A 33 -3.11 -5.36 -20.26
CA SER A 33 -1.98 -5.37 -21.21
C SER A 33 -1.20 -6.70 -21.20
N GLY A 34 -1.73 -7.75 -20.56
CA GLY A 34 -1.14 -9.08 -20.50
C GLY A 34 0.07 -9.18 -19.55
N LYS A 35 0.26 -8.25 -18.60
CA LYS A 35 1.37 -8.26 -17.65
C LYS A 35 0.94 -8.81 -16.28
N GLN A 36 1.88 -9.46 -15.61
CA GLN A 36 1.70 -9.84 -14.21
C GLN A 36 2.06 -8.69 -13.27
N VAL A 37 1.44 -8.67 -12.10
CA VAL A 37 1.60 -7.61 -11.12
C VAL A 37 1.94 -8.18 -9.74
N ILE A 38 2.85 -7.50 -9.03
CA ILE A 38 3.10 -7.71 -7.60
C ILE A 38 2.60 -6.47 -6.84
N LEU A 39 1.82 -6.69 -5.78
CA LEU A 39 1.54 -5.67 -4.78
C LEU A 39 2.24 -6.07 -3.47
N LEU A 40 3.18 -5.24 -3.03
CA LEU A 40 3.89 -5.41 -1.77
C LEU A 40 3.24 -4.60 -0.66
N ALA A 41 2.89 -5.28 0.44
CA ALA A 41 2.42 -4.64 1.66
C ALA A 41 3.39 -4.91 2.82
N PRO A 42 3.60 -3.95 3.75
CA PRO A 42 4.61 -4.09 4.80
C PRO A 42 4.22 -5.14 5.86
N THR A 43 2.93 -5.36 6.08
CA THR A 43 2.42 -6.28 7.09
C THR A 43 1.47 -7.32 6.49
N THR A 44 1.32 -8.45 7.19
CA THR A 44 0.40 -9.51 6.80
C THR A 44 -1.06 -9.06 6.81
N ILE A 45 -1.42 -8.19 7.76
CA ILE A 45 -2.79 -7.66 7.89
C ILE A 45 -3.11 -6.77 6.68
N LEU A 46 -2.21 -5.85 6.32
CA LEU A 46 -2.39 -4.99 5.16
C LEU A 46 -2.41 -5.79 3.85
N ALA A 47 -1.55 -6.81 3.72
CA ALA A 47 -1.57 -7.69 2.55
C ALA A 47 -2.93 -8.41 2.42
N GLN A 48 -3.50 -8.89 3.52
CA GLN A 48 -4.80 -9.54 3.53
C GLN A 48 -5.94 -8.56 3.22
N GLN A 49 -5.87 -7.35 3.75
CA GLN A 49 -6.83 -6.28 3.46
C GLN A 49 -6.81 -5.89 1.98
N HIS A 50 -5.63 -5.64 1.41
CA HIS A 50 -5.48 -5.36 -0.01
C HIS A 50 -6.00 -6.51 -0.88
N TRP A 51 -5.63 -7.75 -0.53
CA TRP A 51 -6.10 -8.92 -1.26
C TRP A 51 -7.62 -9.01 -1.28
N ARG A 52 -8.31 -8.85 -0.14
CA ARG A 52 -9.78 -8.87 -0.05
C ARG A 52 -10.40 -7.76 -0.90
N THR A 53 -9.92 -6.52 -0.73
CA THR A 53 -10.45 -5.37 -1.45
C THR A 53 -10.31 -5.54 -2.97
N ILE A 54 -9.14 -5.98 -3.43
CA ILE A 54 -8.85 -6.12 -4.86
C ILE A 54 -9.57 -7.34 -5.44
N SER A 55 -9.62 -8.46 -4.72
CA SER A 55 -10.35 -9.65 -5.17
C SER A 55 -11.84 -9.37 -5.35
N ASN A 56 -12.45 -8.64 -4.41
CA ASN A 56 -13.84 -8.21 -4.53
C ASN A 56 -14.03 -7.25 -5.71
N ARG A 57 -13.09 -6.33 -5.94
CA ARG A 57 -13.18 -5.36 -7.04
C ARG A 57 -13.04 -6.01 -8.41
N PHE A 58 -12.21 -7.04 -8.50
CA PHE A 58 -11.94 -7.76 -9.74
C PHE A 58 -12.82 -9.00 -9.94
N SER A 59 -13.74 -9.30 -9.03
CA SER A 59 -14.63 -10.47 -9.13
C SER A 59 -15.45 -10.54 -10.45
N PRO A 60 -15.85 -9.42 -11.09
CA PRO A 60 -16.53 -9.48 -12.38
C PRO A 60 -15.61 -9.81 -13.58
N TYR A 61 -14.29 -9.84 -13.37
CA TYR A 61 -13.31 -10.00 -14.44
C TYR A 61 -12.57 -11.34 -14.31
N PRO A 62 -12.10 -11.94 -15.41
CA PRO A 62 -11.32 -13.19 -15.38
C PRO A 62 -9.89 -12.98 -14.88
N ILE A 63 -9.71 -12.27 -13.75
CA ILE A 63 -8.44 -11.93 -13.14
C ILE A 63 -8.19 -12.82 -11.93
N LYS A 64 -7.04 -13.50 -11.91
CA LYS A 64 -6.65 -14.39 -10.81
C LYS A 64 -5.74 -13.65 -9.82
N VAL A 65 -6.27 -13.41 -8.61
CA VAL A 65 -5.58 -12.74 -7.51
C VAL A 65 -5.17 -13.74 -6.44
N SER A 66 -3.91 -13.78 -6.08
CA SER A 66 -3.37 -14.64 -5.02
C SER A 66 -2.78 -13.83 -3.87
N LEU A 67 -2.83 -14.43 -2.66
CA LEU A 67 -2.21 -13.87 -1.46
C LEU A 67 -1.02 -14.72 -1.03
N LEU A 68 0.16 -14.09 -0.87
CA LEU A 68 1.37 -14.73 -0.38
C LEU A 68 1.84 -14.07 0.91
N ASN A 69 1.64 -14.72 2.04
CA ASN A 69 2.05 -14.23 3.35
C ASN A 69 2.62 -15.36 4.24
N ARG A 70 3.00 -15.04 5.46
CA ARG A 70 3.62 -16.00 6.40
C ARG A 70 2.71 -17.16 6.81
N PHE A 71 1.40 -17.01 6.70
CA PHE A 71 0.43 -18.03 7.09
C PHE A 71 0.24 -19.11 6.01
N LYS A 72 0.75 -18.89 4.81
CA LYS A 72 0.73 -19.88 3.75
C LYS A 72 1.72 -21.02 4.07
N THR A 73 1.27 -22.25 3.93
CA THR A 73 2.10 -23.45 4.08
C THR A 73 3.21 -23.49 3.03
N VAL A 74 4.21 -24.31 3.25
CA VAL A 74 5.31 -24.50 2.27
C VAL A 74 4.76 -25.02 0.94
N TYR A 75 3.77 -25.89 0.98
CA TYR A 75 3.12 -26.44 -0.21
C TYR A 75 2.38 -25.36 -1.00
N GLU A 76 1.49 -24.60 -0.36
CA GLU A 76 0.75 -23.50 -0.99
C GLU A 76 1.70 -22.45 -1.61
N ARG A 77 2.81 -22.13 -0.92
CA ARG A 77 3.81 -21.20 -1.48
C ARG A 77 4.45 -21.73 -2.74
N LYS A 78 4.81 -23.03 -2.77
CA LYS A 78 5.37 -23.67 -3.98
C LYS A 78 4.37 -23.63 -5.13
N GLU A 79 3.11 -23.90 -4.85
CA GLU A 79 2.04 -23.86 -5.84
C GLU A 79 1.85 -22.42 -6.40
N ILE A 80 1.80 -21.41 -5.53
CA ILE A 80 1.71 -20.01 -5.97
C ILE A 80 2.91 -19.63 -6.85
N TYR A 81 4.13 -20.03 -6.48
CA TYR A 81 5.32 -19.75 -7.30
C TYR A 81 5.27 -20.47 -8.66
N ALA A 82 4.83 -21.70 -8.69
CA ALA A 82 4.65 -22.44 -9.95
C ALA A 82 3.58 -21.78 -10.83
N CYS A 83 2.48 -21.32 -10.25
CA CYS A 83 1.44 -20.60 -10.96
C CYS A 83 1.91 -19.23 -11.48
N LEU A 84 2.73 -18.49 -10.72
CA LEU A 84 3.33 -17.22 -11.18
C LEU A 84 4.28 -17.46 -12.36
N LYS A 85 5.14 -18.47 -12.27
CA LYS A 85 6.08 -18.83 -13.34
C LYS A 85 5.37 -19.22 -14.65
N ASN A 86 4.18 -19.82 -14.55
CA ASN A 86 3.40 -20.32 -15.68
C ASN A 86 2.30 -19.34 -16.13
N ASN A 87 2.34 -18.08 -15.73
CA ASN A 87 1.34 -17.05 -16.07
C ASN A 87 -0.12 -17.43 -15.68
N LYS A 88 -0.30 -18.24 -14.64
CA LYS A 88 -1.62 -18.64 -14.14
C LYS A 88 -2.19 -17.73 -13.07
N ILE A 89 -1.41 -16.78 -12.57
CA ILE A 89 -1.79 -15.74 -11.62
C ILE A 89 -1.44 -14.39 -12.23
N ASP A 90 -2.41 -13.48 -12.26
CA ASP A 90 -2.25 -12.14 -12.81
C ASP A 90 -1.72 -11.15 -11.77
N LEU A 91 -2.23 -11.26 -10.52
CA LEU A 91 -1.82 -10.42 -9.39
C LEU A 91 -1.45 -11.28 -8.19
N VAL A 92 -0.29 -11.02 -7.62
CA VAL A 92 0.04 -11.51 -6.29
C VAL A 92 0.15 -10.36 -5.30
N VAL A 93 -0.65 -10.41 -4.25
CA VAL A 93 -0.52 -9.53 -3.08
C VAL A 93 0.37 -10.23 -2.07
N ALA A 94 1.46 -9.60 -1.65
CA ALA A 94 2.45 -10.27 -0.84
C ALA A 94 3.09 -9.35 0.20
N THR A 95 3.65 -9.95 1.24
CA THR A 95 4.62 -9.29 2.12
C THR A 95 6.04 -9.45 1.55
N HIS A 96 7.02 -8.86 2.23
CA HIS A 96 8.45 -8.96 1.85
C HIS A 96 8.98 -10.39 1.63
N GLN A 97 8.25 -11.41 2.04
CA GLN A 97 8.65 -12.81 1.83
C GLN A 97 8.82 -13.17 0.34
N ILE A 98 8.05 -12.53 -0.54
CA ILE A 98 8.20 -12.73 -1.98
C ILE A 98 9.57 -12.31 -2.48
N LEU A 99 10.25 -11.39 -1.80
CA LEU A 99 11.58 -10.92 -2.15
C LEU A 99 12.70 -11.88 -1.70
N GLY A 100 12.36 -12.92 -0.93
CA GLY A 100 13.33 -13.85 -0.32
C GLY A 100 13.92 -14.89 -1.27
N LYS A 101 13.27 -15.17 -2.38
CA LYS A 101 13.71 -16.13 -3.42
C LYS A 101 13.82 -15.40 -4.74
N GLU A 102 14.73 -15.87 -5.61
CA GLU A 102 14.72 -15.47 -7.01
C GLU A 102 13.48 -16.07 -7.67
N ILE A 103 12.39 -15.29 -7.66
CA ILE A 103 11.15 -15.67 -8.30
C ILE A 103 11.25 -15.21 -9.74
N GLU A 104 11.40 -16.14 -10.65
CA GLU A 104 11.27 -15.89 -12.08
C GLU A 104 9.81 -15.63 -12.42
N ILE A 105 9.39 -14.35 -12.36
CA ILE A 105 8.13 -13.90 -12.95
C ILE A 105 8.44 -13.40 -14.35
N LYS A 106 8.18 -14.25 -15.35
CA LYS A 106 8.59 -13.99 -16.74
C LYS A 106 7.93 -12.75 -17.35
N ASN A 107 6.74 -12.41 -16.89
CA ASN A 107 5.94 -11.35 -17.49
C ASN A 107 5.57 -10.24 -16.49
N LEU A 108 6.41 -10.02 -15.47
CA LEU A 108 6.20 -8.95 -14.51
C LEU A 108 6.29 -7.59 -15.21
N GLY A 109 5.21 -6.81 -15.16
CA GLY A 109 5.15 -5.48 -15.78
C GLY A 109 4.94 -4.34 -14.78
N LEU A 110 4.36 -4.65 -13.59
CA LEU A 110 4.10 -3.63 -12.59
C LEU A 110 4.42 -4.14 -11.17
N LEU A 111 5.14 -3.33 -10.42
CA LEU A 111 5.35 -3.49 -8.99
C LEU A 111 4.66 -2.34 -8.24
N VAL A 112 3.65 -2.66 -7.43
CA VAL A 112 3.02 -1.72 -6.52
C VAL A 112 3.60 -1.92 -5.12
N ILE A 113 4.00 -0.84 -4.46
CA ILE A 113 4.60 -0.88 -3.12
C ILE A 113 3.78 0.03 -2.21
N ASP A 114 3.18 -0.55 -1.19
CA ASP A 114 2.48 0.22 -0.16
C ASP A 114 3.43 0.51 1.01
N GLU A 115 3.50 1.79 1.43
CA GLU A 115 4.30 2.26 2.56
C GLU A 115 5.78 1.81 2.49
N GLU A 116 6.48 2.14 1.39
CA GLU A 116 7.89 1.74 1.13
C GLU A 116 8.83 2.03 2.32
N GLN A 117 8.56 3.06 3.10
CA GLN A 117 9.37 3.44 4.28
C GLN A 117 9.38 2.37 5.38
N ARG A 118 8.35 1.51 5.44
CA ARG A 118 8.25 0.42 6.43
C ARG A 118 9.07 -0.82 6.07
N PHE A 119 9.70 -0.85 4.90
CA PHE A 119 10.58 -1.95 4.50
C PHE A 119 12.01 -1.71 5.00
N GLY A 120 12.64 -2.77 5.51
CA GLY A 120 14.03 -2.73 5.95
C GLY A 120 15.03 -2.55 4.79
N VAL A 121 16.27 -2.18 5.11
CA VAL A 121 17.31 -1.88 4.13
C VAL A 121 17.52 -3.00 3.11
N ARG A 122 17.69 -4.24 3.57
CA ARG A 122 17.88 -5.41 2.69
C ARG A 122 16.71 -5.64 1.73
N GLN A 123 15.50 -5.32 2.18
CA GLN A 123 14.28 -5.45 1.36
C GLN A 123 14.26 -4.35 0.28
N LYS A 124 14.61 -3.12 0.64
CA LYS A 124 14.72 -1.99 -0.30
C LYS A 124 15.76 -2.24 -1.39
N GLU A 125 16.89 -2.85 -1.05
CA GLU A 125 17.91 -3.23 -2.05
C GLU A 125 17.37 -4.26 -3.05
N LYS A 126 16.62 -5.27 -2.60
CA LYS A 126 15.99 -6.25 -3.48
C LYS A 126 14.92 -5.62 -4.37
N ILE A 127 14.09 -4.75 -3.80
CA ILE A 127 13.10 -3.96 -4.54
C ILE A 127 13.79 -3.13 -5.63
N LYS A 128 14.93 -2.50 -5.31
CA LYS A 128 15.69 -1.68 -6.24
C LYS A 128 16.19 -2.47 -7.44
N LYS A 129 16.60 -3.73 -7.27
CA LYS A 129 17.00 -4.61 -8.36
C LYS A 129 15.84 -4.97 -9.30
N ILE A 130 14.63 -5.14 -8.76
CA ILE A 130 13.44 -5.46 -9.54
C ILE A 130 12.97 -4.23 -10.33
N LYS A 131 13.16 -3.03 -9.79
CA LYS A 131 12.70 -1.75 -10.39
C LYS A 131 13.33 -1.41 -11.75
N THR A 132 14.42 -2.05 -12.13
CA THR A 132 15.24 -1.59 -13.27
C THR A 132 14.52 -1.71 -14.61
N ASN A 133 13.60 -2.66 -14.77
CA ASN A 133 13.00 -3.02 -16.05
C ASN A 133 11.48 -3.08 -16.05
N ILE A 134 10.82 -2.61 -14.99
CA ILE A 134 9.37 -2.67 -14.83
C ILE A 134 8.79 -1.35 -14.33
N ASP A 135 7.52 -1.13 -14.58
CA ASP A 135 6.80 0.00 -13.98
C ASP A 135 6.71 -0.17 -12.46
N VAL A 136 6.92 0.92 -11.73
CA VAL A 136 6.84 0.95 -10.27
C VAL A 136 5.90 2.05 -9.80
N LEU A 137 4.94 1.67 -8.97
CA LEU A 137 4.02 2.56 -8.31
C LEU A 137 4.19 2.43 -6.80
N THR A 138 4.65 3.47 -6.14
CA THR A 138 4.77 3.50 -4.68
C THR A 138 3.66 4.36 -4.08
N LEU A 139 3.04 3.87 -3.02
CA LEU A 139 2.02 4.58 -2.26
C LEU A 139 2.60 4.99 -0.91
N SER A 140 2.34 6.21 -0.47
CA SER A 140 2.75 6.69 0.86
C SER A 140 1.68 7.56 1.48
N ALA A 141 1.41 7.33 2.78
CA ALA A 141 0.54 8.17 3.59
C ALA A 141 1.31 9.31 4.27
N THR A 142 2.64 9.28 4.29
CA THR A 142 3.41 10.35 4.90
C THR A 142 3.31 11.61 4.05
N PRO A 143 2.85 12.73 4.61
CA PRO A 143 2.86 14.01 3.91
C PRO A 143 4.32 14.41 3.63
N ILE A 144 4.62 14.68 2.37
CA ILE A 144 5.93 15.19 1.99
C ILE A 144 5.86 16.72 2.03
N PRO A 145 6.70 17.40 2.83
CA PRO A 145 6.76 18.85 2.82
C PRO A 145 7.00 19.37 1.39
N ARG A 146 6.36 20.49 1.04
CA ARG A 146 6.44 21.08 -0.31
C ARG A 146 7.87 21.29 -0.80
N THR A 147 8.76 21.68 0.09
CA THR A 147 10.19 21.86 -0.19
C THR A 147 10.88 20.55 -0.57
N LEU A 148 10.59 19.47 0.17
CA LEU A 148 11.13 18.14 -0.13
C LEU A 148 10.51 17.57 -1.43
N TYR A 149 9.23 17.85 -1.69
CA TYR A 149 8.57 17.51 -2.94
C TYR A 149 9.31 18.11 -4.14
N MET A 150 9.63 19.40 -4.08
CA MET A 150 10.35 20.10 -5.16
C MET A 150 11.77 19.57 -5.36
N SER A 151 12.45 19.19 -4.27
CA SER A 151 13.80 18.60 -4.33
C SER A 151 13.81 17.19 -4.93
N LEU A 152 12.75 16.40 -4.71
CA LEU A 152 12.65 15.02 -5.18
C LEU A 152 12.01 14.89 -6.57
N SER A 153 11.27 15.90 -7.03
CA SER A 153 10.53 15.87 -8.31
C SER A 153 11.45 15.73 -9.54
N GLY A 154 12.71 16.14 -9.43
CA GLY A 154 13.72 15.92 -10.46
C GLY A 154 14.30 14.50 -10.52
N LEU A 155 14.17 13.73 -9.42
CA LEU A 155 14.74 12.39 -9.27
C LEU A 155 13.70 11.29 -9.47
N ARG A 156 12.43 11.57 -9.22
CA ARG A 156 11.34 10.60 -9.28
C ARG A 156 10.03 11.29 -9.65
N GLN A 157 9.19 10.63 -10.46
CA GLN A 157 7.84 11.13 -10.74
C GLN A 157 6.98 11.08 -9.48
N MET A 158 6.30 12.18 -9.16
CA MET A 158 5.46 12.27 -7.95
C MET A 158 4.07 12.78 -8.29
N SER A 159 3.08 12.29 -7.57
CA SER A 159 1.69 12.74 -7.62
C SER A 159 1.15 12.91 -6.22
N LEU A 160 0.49 14.04 -5.96
CA LEU A 160 -0.13 14.34 -4.67
C LEU A 160 -1.66 14.21 -4.80
N LEU A 161 -2.26 13.47 -3.88
CA LEU A 161 -3.70 13.42 -3.70
C LEU A 161 -4.07 14.41 -2.59
N ASN A 162 -4.53 15.59 -2.97
CA ASN A 162 -4.84 16.68 -2.05
C ASN A 162 -6.32 16.75 -1.68
N THR A 163 -7.18 16.06 -2.44
CA THR A 163 -8.63 16.10 -2.24
C THR A 163 -9.10 14.75 -1.73
N PRO A 164 -9.73 14.69 -0.54
CA PRO A 164 -10.33 13.46 -0.06
C PRO A 164 -11.57 13.10 -0.88
N PRO A 165 -11.95 11.81 -0.96
CA PRO A 165 -13.20 11.40 -1.57
C PRO A 165 -14.41 12.01 -0.81
N PRO A 166 -15.54 12.26 -1.48
CA PRO A 166 -16.70 12.93 -0.88
C PRO A 166 -17.27 12.22 0.35
N SER A 167 -17.07 10.90 0.45
CA SER A 167 -17.56 10.09 1.58
C SER A 167 -16.67 10.20 2.84
N ARG A 168 -15.50 10.81 2.74
CA ARG A 168 -14.61 10.97 3.90
C ARG A 168 -15.06 12.14 4.76
N ARG A 169 -15.40 11.86 6.01
CA ARG A 169 -15.59 12.90 7.02
C ARG A 169 -14.22 13.42 7.46
N SER A 170 -14.06 14.75 7.48
CA SER A 170 -12.85 15.37 8.02
C SER A 170 -12.72 15.09 9.52
N ILE A 171 -11.49 14.78 9.94
CA ILE A 171 -11.17 14.69 11.37
C ILE A 171 -11.25 16.11 11.94
N LYS A 172 -12.02 16.28 13.01
CA LYS A 172 -12.06 17.54 13.77
C LYS A 172 -11.05 17.42 14.90
N THR A 173 -10.02 18.24 14.84
CA THR A 173 -9.00 18.31 15.89
C THR A 173 -9.31 19.51 16.80
N TYR A 174 -9.39 19.26 18.08
CA TYR A 174 -9.53 20.28 19.11
C TYR A 174 -8.26 20.31 19.94
N LEU A 175 -7.70 21.48 20.11
CA LEU A 175 -6.58 21.72 21.02
C LEU A 175 -7.10 22.53 22.20
N SER A 176 -7.02 21.98 23.42
CA SER A 176 -7.43 22.65 24.64
C SER A 176 -6.51 22.23 25.79
N GLU A 177 -6.47 23.03 26.86
CA GLU A 177 -5.94 22.56 28.13
C GLU A 177 -6.75 21.35 28.62
N ILE A 178 -6.18 20.58 29.55
CA ILE A 178 -6.85 19.41 30.10
C ILE A 178 -8.11 19.86 30.86
N ASP A 179 -9.27 19.61 30.26
CA ASP A 179 -10.57 19.90 30.81
C ASP A 179 -11.42 18.62 30.77
N MET A 180 -11.79 18.14 31.97
CA MET A 180 -12.53 16.89 32.11
C MET A 180 -13.95 16.95 31.53
N ASP A 181 -14.57 18.13 31.48
CA ASP A 181 -15.91 18.29 30.90
C ASP A 181 -15.85 18.27 29.36
N VAL A 182 -14.82 18.86 28.78
CA VAL A 182 -14.55 18.76 27.33
C VAL A 182 -14.27 17.32 26.94
N ILE A 183 -13.44 16.61 27.70
CA ILE A 183 -13.12 15.19 27.46
C ILE A 183 -14.38 14.33 27.55
N ARG A 184 -15.18 14.50 28.62
CA ARG A 184 -16.44 13.75 28.82
C ARG A 184 -17.41 13.98 27.67
N THR A 185 -17.54 15.23 27.24
CA THR A 185 -18.44 15.60 26.13
C THR A 185 -17.99 14.95 24.84
N ALA A 186 -16.69 14.99 24.52
CA ALA A 186 -16.14 14.36 23.34
C ALA A 186 -16.34 12.84 23.35
N ILE A 187 -16.09 12.18 24.49
CA ILE A 187 -16.30 10.74 24.68
C ILE A 187 -17.77 10.37 24.41
N ASN A 188 -18.70 11.07 25.03
CA ASN A 188 -20.13 10.79 24.86
C ASN A 188 -20.57 10.98 23.40
N GLN A 189 -20.11 12.03 22.73
CA GLN A 189 -20.43 12.27 21.33
C GLN A 189 -19.94 11.14 20.40
N GLU A 190 -18.76 10.60 20.65
CA GLU A 190 -18.23 9.50 19.82
C GLU A 190 -18.89 8.16 20.16
N LEU A 191 -19.24 7.92 21.43
CA LEU A 191 -20.01 6.74 21.83
C LEU A 191 -21.41 6.74 21.21
N ASP A 192 -22.10 7.88 21.20
CA ASP A 192 -23.43 8.05 20.57
C ASP A 192 -23.38 7.80 19.05
N ARG A 193 -22.22 8.03 18.43
CA ARG A 193 -21.96 7.71 17.02
C ARG A 193 -21.62 6.25 16.78
N GLY A 194 -21.46 5.43 17.83
CA GLY A 194 -20.97 4.05 17.74
C GLY A 194 -19.50 3.93 17.35
N CYS A 195 -18.69 4.96 17.58
CA CYS A 195 -17.25 4.96 17.30
C CYS A 195 -16.45 4.25 18.39
N LEU A 196 -15.32 3.67 18.00
CA LEU A 196 -14.33 3.14 18.93
C LEU A 196 -13.47 4.28 19.49
N LEU A 197 -13.24 4.24 20.78
CA LEU A 197 -12.37 5.20 21.48
C LEU A 197 -11.01 4.54 21.74
N TYR A 198 -9.94 5.26 21.43
CA TYR A 198 -8.57 4.87 21.76
C TYR A 198 -7.95 5.97 22.63
N THR A 199 -7.33 5.56 23.72
CA THR A 199 -6.50 6.44 24.54
C THR A 199 -5.04 6.10 24.28
N SER A 200 -4.17 7.09 24.10
CA SER A 200 -2.72 6.92 24.16
C SER A 200 -2.23 7.34 25.53
N ASP A 201 -1.40 6.52 26.16
CA ASP A 201 -0.74 6.88 27.39
C ASP A 201 0.51 7.70 27.05
N ALA A 202 0.54 8.96 27.48
CA ALA A 202 1.67 9.86 27.25
C ALA A 202 2.98 9.38 27.91
N ALA A 203 2.92 8.40 28.81
CA ALA A 203 4.09 7.81 29.45
C ALA A 203 4.92 6.91 28.52
N ASP A 204 4.31 6.37 27.45
CA ASP A 204 5.03 5.48 26.51
C ASP A 204 5.91 6.24 25.49
N GLU A 205 5.72 7.54 25.33
CA GLU A 205 6.54 8.35 24.41
C GLU A 205 7.86 8.82 25.00
N SER A 206 8.02 8.76 26.34
CA SER A 206 9.22 9.25 27.02
C SER A 206 10.36 8.23 27.17
N SER A 207 10.17 6.98 26.71
CA SER A 207 11.17 5.90 26.86
C SER A 207 11.97 5.60 25.58
N SER A 208 11.87 6.42 24.53
CA SER A 208 12.64 6.30 23.30
C SER A 208 13.56 7.50 23.11
N GLY A 209 14.48 7.70 24.07
CA GLY A 209 15.60 8.61 23.98
C GLY A 209 16.90 7.87 23.67
#